data_aa6575d9622af5d2dc51bca2cc71d6e6
#
_entry.id   aa6575d9622af5d2dc51bca2cc71d6e6
#
_cell.length_a   1.000
_cell.length_b   1.000
_cell.length_c   1.000
_cell.angle_alpha   90.00
_cell.angle_beta   90.00
_cell.angle_gamma   90.00
#
_symmetry.space_group_name_H-M   'P 1'
#
loop_
_entity.id
_entity.type
_entity.pdbx_description
1 polymer ?
#
loop_
_entity_poly.entity_id
_entity_poly.type
_entity_poly.pdbx_seq_one_letter_code
_entity_poly.pdbx_strand_id
1 'polypeptide(L)'
;MNIFQKSISLFIAVMTVFAAQAKNYEVASPSGDLRVVVSVTNSGTTLSVFAGETEVLAPSPISLTIKENNESRTKVLWGMNSKQPKVRRSFVDEMIPAPVYKRFQVKDRYNQMVLTSGKQGLVVRAYDD
;
A
#
# COMPACT_ATOMS: atom_id res chain seq x y z
N MET A 1 -41.15 -23.79 -11.96
CA MET A 1 -40.81 -22.50 -11.34
C MET A 1 -39.61 -22.54 -10.42
N ASN A 2 -39.15 -23.68 -9.97
CA ASN A 2 -37.97 -23.80 -9.11
C ASN A 2 -36.64 -23.72 -9.83
N ILE A 3 -36.62 -23.75 -11.15
CA ILE A 3 -35.41 -23.75 -11.98
C ILE A 3 -34.72 -22.36 -11.96
N PHE A 4 -35.47 -21.26 -11.91
CA PHE A 4 -34.94 -19.90 -11.85
C PHE A 4 -34.28 -19.57 -10.52
N GLN A 5 -34.78 -20.08 -9.41
CA GLN A 5 -34.19 -19.85 -8.08
C GLN A 5 -32.87 -20.59 -7.90
N LYS A 6 -32.72 -21.78 -8.44
CA LYS A 6 -31.46 -22.55 -8.39
C LYS A 6 -30.37 -21.93 -9.24
N SER A 7 -30.70 -21.34 -10.40
CA SER A 7 -29.74 -20.66 -11.27
C SER A 7 -29.24 -19.38 -10.67
N ILE A 8 -30.06 -18.61 -9.98
CA ILE A 8 -29.69 -17.35 -9.30
C ILE A 8 -28.77 -17.63 -8.11
N SER A 9 -29.04 -18.65 -7.33
CA SER A 9 -28.22 -19.07 -6.20
C SER A 9 -26.82 -19.52 -6.63
N LEU A 10 -26.69 -20.21 -7.71
CA LEU A 10 -25.42 -20.66 -8.28
C LEU A 10 -24.59 -19.46 -8.78
N PHE A 11 -25.21 -18.47 -9.40
CA PHE A 11 -24.55 -17.26 -9.90
C PHE A 11 -24.00 -16.40 -8.75
N ILE A 12 -24.73 -16.25 -7.66
CA ILE A 12 -24.31 -15.52 -6.46
C ILE A 12 -23.12 -16.21 -5.79
N ALA A 13 -23.10 -17.52 -5.72
CA ALA A 13 -21.99 -18.28 -5.16
C ALA A 13 -20.69 -18.14 -5.96
N VAL A 14 -20.77 -18.04 -7.28
CA VAL A 14 -19.60 -17.82 -8.15
C VAL A 14 -19.03 -16.42 -7.99
N MET A 15 -19.86 -15.38 -7.79
CA MET A 15 -19.42 -13.99 -7.58
C MET A 15 -18.66 -13.81 -6.26
N THR A 16 -19.00 -14.53 -5.22
CA THR A 16 -18.33 -14.43 -3.91
C THR A 16 -16.91 -14.98 -3.89
N VAL A 17 -16.56 -15.89 -4.79
CA VAL A 17 -15.21 -16.48 -4.87
C VAL A 17 -14.18 -15.49 -5.46
N PHE A 18 -14.59 -14.56 -6.33
CA PHE A 18 -13.69 -13.57 -6.95
C PHE A 18 -13.33 -12.40 -6.05
N ALA A 19 -14.10 -12.11 -4.99
CA ALA A 19 -13.90 -10.94 -4.13
C ALA A 19 -12.79 -11.11 -3.07
N ALA A 20 -12.20 -12.31 -2.90
CA ALA A 20 -11.33 -12.63 -1.76
C ALA A 20 -9.82 -12.58 -2.06
N GLN A 21 -9.37 -12.15 -3.27
CA GLN A 21 -7.99 -12.37 -3.71
C GLN A 21 -7.06 -11.16 -3.62
N ALA A 22 -7.57 -9.96 -3.35
CA ALA A 22 -6.74 -8.76 -3.25
C ALA A 22 -7.12 -7.93 -2.03
N LYS A 23 -6.13 -7.51 -1.25
CA LYS A 23 -6.32 -6.53 -0.17
C LYS A 23 -5.66 -5.23 -0.53
N ASN A 24 -6.41 -4.14 -0.39
CA ASN A 24 -5.95 -2.79 -0.62
C ASN A 24 -5.75 -2.08 0.71
N TYR A 25 -4.62 -1.42 0.84
CA TYR A 25 -4.27 -0.59 1.99
C TYR A 25 -4.04 0.83 1.50
N GLU A 26 -4.68 1.79 2.13
CA GLU A 26 -4.70 3.16 1.66
C GLU A 26 -4.22 4.12 2.73
N VAL A 27 -3.42 5.10 2.33
CA VAL A 27 -3.04 6.25 3.15
C VAL A 27 -3.20 7.53 2.34
N ALA A 28 -3.80 8.55 2.95
CA ALA A 28 -3.98 9.86 2.33
C ALA A 28 -3.09 10.89 3.01
N SER A 29 -2.72 11.95 2.27
CA SER A 29 -2.11 13.13 2.85
C SER A 29 -3.05 13.79 3.87
N PRO A 30 -2.56 14.61 4.81
CA PRO A 30 -3.42 15.26 5.81
C PRO A 30 -4.56 16.09 5.22
N SER A 31 -4.34 16.74 4.08
CA SER A 31 -5.39 17.46 3.34
C SER A 31 -6.36 16.56 2.59
N GLY A 32 -5.96 15.32 2.33
CA GLY A 32 -6.73 14.37 1.53
C GLY A 32 -6.49 14.48 0.02
N ASP A 33 -5.65 15.40 -0.44
CA ASP A 33 -5.43 15.64 -1.87
C ASP A 33 -4.63 14.53 -2.55
N LEU A 34 -3.72 13.89 -1.82
CA LEU A 34 -2.96 12.74 -2.28
C LEU A 34 -3.40 11.47 -1.56
N ARG A 35 -3.49 10.40 -2.33
CA ARG A 35 -3.86 9.10 -1.81
C ARG A 35 -2.97 8.02 -2.42
N VAL A 36 -2.39 7.21 -1.57
CA VAL A 36 -1.55 6.08 -1.97
C VAL A 36 -2.26 4.78 -1.64
N VAL A 37 -2.37 3.91 -2.61
CA VAL A 37 -3.00 2.59 -2.45
C VAL A 37 -1.97 1.51 -2.68
N VAL A 38 -1.78 0.67 -1.69
CA VAL A 38 -0.93 -0.53 -1.77
C VAL A 38 -1.83 -1.75 -1.86
N SER A 39 -1.73 -2.48 -2.96
CA SER A 39 -2.49 -3.71 -3.18
C SER A 39 -1.59 -4.91 -2.99
N VAL A 40 -1.98 -5.80 -2.08
CA VAL A 40 -1.25 -7.04 -1.79
C VAL A 40 -2.06 -8.21 -2.34
N THR A 41 -1.44 -8.94 -3.26
CA THR A 41 -2.01 -10.14 -3.87
C THR A 41 -1.06 -11.32 -3.70
N ASN A 42 -1.53 -12.51 -4.03
CA ASN A 42 -0.67 -13.71 -4.01
C ASN A 42 0.48 -13.64 -5.03
N SER A 43 0.33 -12.84 -6.08
CA SER A 43 1.34 -12.68 -7.13
C SER A 43 2.32 -11.54 -6.86
N GLY A 44 2.05 -10.66 -5.89
CA GLY A 44 2.94 -9.57 -5.54
C GLY A 44 2.22 -8.37 -4.93
N THR A 45 2.98 -7.31 -4.74
CA THR A 45 2.52 -6.04 -4.19
C THR A 45 2.62 -4.96 -5.25
N THR A 46 1.57 -4.18 -5.42
CA THR A 46 1.54 -3.02 -6.32
C THR A 46 1.22 -1.75 -5.55
N LEU A 47 1.69 -0.63 -6.08
CA LEU A 47 1.44 0.70 -5.53
C LEU A 47 0.83 1.59 -6.61
N SER A 48 -0.22 2.31 -6.25
CA SER A 48 -0.83 3.32 -7.09
C SER A 48 -1.00 4.63 -6.33
N VAL A 49 -0.99 5.74 -7.04
CA VAL A 49 -1.11 7.08 -6.45
C VAL A 49 -2.21 7.85 -7.17
N PHE A 50 -3.06 8.51 -6.38
CA PHE A 50 -4.15 9.36 -6.87
C PHE A 50 -3.99 10.78 -6.33
N ALA A 51 -4.20 11.76 -7.19
CA ALA A 51 -4.37 13.15 -6.82
C ALA A 51 -5.85 13.52 -7.03
N GLY A 52 -6.61 13.60 -5.94
CA GLY A 52 -8.07 13.67 -6.01
C GLY A 52 -8.63 12.41 -6.65
N GLU A 53 -9.38 12.55 -7.74
CA GLU A 53 -9.92 11.43 -8.52
C GLU A 53 -9.00 11.03 -9.69
N THR A 54 -7.91 11.76 -9.91
CA THR A 54 -6.99 11.51 -11.01
C THR A 54 -5.92 10.51 -10.61
N GLU A 55 -5.79 9.44 -11.36
CA GLU A 55 -4.70 8.48 -11.19
C GLU A 55 -3.39 9.05 -11.73
N VAL A 56 -2.45 9.35 -10.84
CA VAL A 56 -1.13 9.91 -11.19
C VAL A 56 -0.13 8.80 -11.48
N LEU A 57 -0.21 7.73 -10.73
CA LEU A 57 0.61 6.54 -10.92
C LEU A 57 -0.31 5.31 -10.99
N ALA A 58 -0.33 4.66 -12.14
CA ALA A 58 -1.03 3.40 -12.34
C ALA A 58 -0.44 2.29 -11.45
N PRO A 59 -1.19 1.24 -11.12
CA PRO A 59 -0.68 0.16 -10.29
C PRO A 59 0.66 -0.37 -10.81
N SER A 60 1.71 -0.16 -10.02
CA SER A 60 3.09 -0.49 -10.36
C SER A 60 3.63 -1.49 -9.35
N PRO A 61 4.27 -2.59 -9.78
CA PRO A 61 4.83 -3.55 -8.86
C PRO A 61 5.97 -2.92 -8.05
N ILE A 62 5.97 -3.21 -6.75
CA ILE A 62 7.04 -2.81 -5.85
C ILE A 62 7.68 -4.05 -5.23
N SER A 63 9.00 -4.08 -5.25
CA SER A 63 9.77 -5.14 -4.59
C SER A 63 11.15 -4.61 -4.24
N LEU A 64 11.72 -5.18 -3.20
CA LEU A 64 13.09 -4.92 -2.81
C LEU A 64 13.84 -6.23 -2.81
N THR A 65 14.85 -6.33 -3.68
CA THR A 65 15.71 -7.49 -3.77
C THR A 65 17.14 -7.12 -3.39
N ILE A 66 17.79 -7.98 -2.63
CA ILE A 66 19.24 -7.84 -2.31
C ILE A 66 19.99 -9.00 -2.94
N LYS A 67 21.09 -8.65 -3.58
CA LYS A 67 22.06 -9.63 -4.04
C LYS A 67 23.19 -9.72 -3.01
N GLU A 68 23.34 -10.86 -2.38
CA GLU A 68 24.44 -11.07 -1.45
C GLU A 68 25.77 -11.22 -2.18
N ASN A 69 26.83 -10.60 -1.62
CA ASN A 69 28.16 -10.69 -2.18
C ASN A 69 28.62 -12.15 -2.27
N ASN A 70 29.10 -12.54 -3.45
CA ASN A 70 29.65 -13.86 -3.78
C ASN A 70 28.63 -15.01 -3.89
N GLU A 71 27.35 -14.78 -3.78
CA GLU A 71 26.35 -15.81 -4.04
C GLU A 71 25.39 -15.40 -5.16
N SER A 72 25.00 -16.36 -5.98
CA SER A 72 24.00 -16.17 -7.03
C SER A 72 22.56 -16.02 -6.46
N ARG A 73 22.42 -15.87 -5.16
CA ARG A 73 21.13 -15.80 -4.48
C ARG A 73 20.64 -14.37 -4.38
N THR A 74 19.47 -14.15 -4.94
CA THR A 74 18.69 -12.93 -4.71
C THR A 74 17.69 -13.16 -3.60
N LYS A 75 17.72 -12.31 -2.58
CA LYS A 75 16.73 -12.32 -1.50
C LYS A 75 15.72 -11.22 -1.73
N VAL A 76 14.45 -11.57 -1.86
CA VAL A 76 13.35 -10.61 -1.91
C VAL A 76 13.01 -10.18 -0.49
N LEU A 77 13.19 -8.89 -0.18
CA LEU A 77 12.89 -8.34 1.14
C LEU A 77 11.41 -7.96 1.29
N TRP A 78 10.79 -7.50 0.22
CA TRP A 78 9.38 -7.12 0.21
C TRP A 78 8.78 -7.28 -1.19
N GLY A 79 7.47 -7.51 -1.26
CA GLY A 79 6.65 -7.34 -2.44
C GLY A 79 6.14 -8.63 -3.06
N MET A 80 6.88 -9.70 -3.04
CA MET A 80 6.41 -10.97 -3.60
C MET A 80 6.00 -11.94 -2.49
N ASN A 81 4.82 -12.54 -2.63
CA ASN A 81 4.28 -13.54 -1.70
C ASN A 81 4.10 -13.03 -0.26
N SER A 82 3.98 -11.73 -0.08
CA SER A 82 3.67 -11.16 1.23
C SER A 82 2.25 -11.53 1.62
N LYS A 83 2.13 -12.46 2.54
CA LYS A 83 0.86 -12.78 3.18
C LYS A 83 0.34 -11.53 3.90
N GLN A 84 -0.96 -11.50 4.17
CA GLN A 84 -1.64 -10.36 4.80
C GLN A 84 -0.76 -9.63 5.83
N PRO A 85 -0.29 -8.41 5.54
CA PRO A 85 0.54 -7.66 6.45
C PRO A 85 -0.28 -7.11 7.62
N LYS A 86 0.40 -6.86 8.73
CA LYS A 86 -0.16 -6.07 9.82
C LYS A 86 -0.08 -4.59 9.45
N VAL A 87 -1.16 -3.86 9.68
CA VAL A 87 -1.26 -2.43 9.36
C VAL A 87 -1.17 -1.61 10.63
N ARG A 88 -0.28 -0.63 10.63
CA ARG A 88 -0.19 0.38 11.68
C ARG A 88 -0.25 1.76 11.04
N ARG A 89 -1.15 2.61 11.53
CA ARG A 89 -1.35 3.96 11.04
C ARG A 89 -0.95 4.97 12.09
N SER A 90 -0.34 6.08 11.66
CA SER A 90 0.01 7.19 12.53
C SER A 90 -0.06 8.51 11.78
N PHE A 91 -0.19 9.60 12.54
CA PHE A 91 -0.20 10.96 12.03
C PHE A 91 0.87 11.75 12.77
N VAL A 92 1.65 12.52 12.03
CA VAL A 92 2.69 13.40 12.57
C VAL A 92 2.42 14.82 12.10
N ASP A 93 2.42 15.75 13.03
CA ASP A 93 2.33 17.20 12.78
C ASP A 93 3.24 17.91 13.77
N GLU A 94 4.45 18.24 13.34
CA GLU A 94 5.47 18.85 14.19
C GLU A 94 6.34 19.84 13.40
N MET A 95 7.00 20.72 14.15
CA MET A 95 7.99 21.65 13.59
C MET A 95 9.39 21.12 13.89
N ILE A 96 10.17 20.92 12.85
CA ILE A 96 11.54 20.43 12.95
C ILE A 96 12.51 21.61 12.84
N PRO A 97 13.51 21.73 13.73
CA PRO A 97 14.55 22.75 13.57
C PRO A 97 15.41 22.41 12.35
N ALA A 98 15.58 23.40 11.47
CA ALA A 98 16.36 23.24 10.24
C ALA A 98 17.35 24.42 10.10
N PRO A 99 18.42 24.46 10.91
CA PRO A 99 19.33 25.64 10.99
C PRO A 99 20.14 25.89 9.70
N VAL A 100 20.20 24.90 8.79
CA VAL A 100 20.96 25.01 7.54
C VAL A 100 20.13 25.63 6.40
N TYR A 101 18.80 25.73 6.56
CA TYR A 101 17.91 26.30 5.56
C TYR A 101 17.53 27.75 5.88
N LYS A 102 16.99 28.47 4.90
CA LYS A 102 16.49 29.85 5.04
C LYS A 102 15.40 30.01 6.11
N ARG A 103 14.83 28.91 6.58
CA ARG A 103 13.85 28.89 7.68
C ARG A 103 14.44 28.11 8.84
N PHE A 104 14.32 28.63 10.05
CA PHE A 104 14.78 27.94 11.26
C PHE A 104 13.97 26.71 11.62
N GLN A 105 12.72 26.63 11.12
CA GLN A 105 11.82 25.52 11.38
C GLN A 105 11.11 25.11 10.09
N VAL A 106 10.99 23.84 9.89
CA VAL A 106 10.25 23.22 8.77
C VAL A 106 9.09 22.43 9.34
N LYS A 107 7.90 22.60 8.75
CA LYS A 107 6.73 21.84 9.14
C LYS A 107 6.85 20.41 8.63
N ASP A 108 6.74 19.46 9.55
CA ASP A 108 6.71 18.03 9.25
C ASP A 108 5.32 17.51 9.56
N ARG A 109 4.51 17.33 8.51
CA ARG A 109 3.12 16.92 8.63
C ARG A 109 2.80 15.85 7.60
N TYR A 110 2.46 14.66 8.07
CA TYR A 110 2.16 13.51 7.20
C TYR A 110 1.28 12.49 7.90
N ASN A 111 0.58 11.71 7.10
CA ASN A 111 0.00 10.44 7.52
C ASN A 111 0.93 9.31 7.14
N GLN A 112 1.09 8.36 8.03
CA GLN A 112 1.97 7.20 7.83
C GLN A 112 1.19 5.91 7.94
N MET A 113 1.51 4.99 7.05
CA MET A 113 1.04 3.62 7.08
C MET A 113 2.24 2.68 7.07
N VAL A 114 2.30 1.79 8.05
CA VAL A 114 3.34 0.75 8.11
C VAL A 114 2.68 -0.60 7.89
N LEU A 115 3.14 -1.29 6.87
CA LEU A 115 2.74 -2.66 6.57
C LEU A 115 3.87 -3.59 6.97
N THR A 116 3.61 -4.52 7.88
CA THR A 116 4.61 -5.45 8.39
C THR A 116 4.24 -6.89 8.08
N SER A 117 5.16 -7.63 7.49
CA SER A 117 5.02 -9.05 7.21
C SER A 117 6.28 -9.79 7.66
N GLY A 118 6.19 -10.54 8.76
CA GLY A 118 7.35 -11.19 9.37
C GLY A 118 8.40 -10.19 9.80
N LYS A 119 9.62 -10.33 9.24
CA LYS A 119 10.74 -9.40 9.50
C LYS A 119 10.81 -8.25 8.50
N GLN A 120 9.86 -8.18 7.57
CA GLN A 120 9.84 -7.19 6.51
C GLN A 120 8.81 -6.11 6.81
N GLY A 121 9.09 -4.89 6.37
CA GLY A 121 8.18 -3.78 6.54
C GLY A 121 8.23 -2.81 5.37
N LEU A 122 7.09 -2.20 5.10
CA LEU A 122 6.95 -1.12 4.14
C LEU A 122 6.34 0.07 4.86
N VAL A 123 7.04 1.21 4.81
CA VAL A 123 6.55 2.48 5.36
C VAL A 123 6.15 3.38 4.22
N VAL A 124 4.92 3.85 4.25
CA VAL A 124 4.39 4.82 3.29
C VAL A 124 3.99 6.07 4.04
N ARG A 125 4.55 7.21 3.64
CA ARG A 125 4.23 8.52 4.19
C ARG A 125 3.61 9.39 3.10
N ALA A 126 2.48 9.99 3.39
CA ALA A 126 1.81 10.90 2.50
C ALA A 126 1.84 12.33 3.07
N TYR A 127 2.47 13.21 2.33
CA TYR A 127 2.62 14.63 2.65
C TYR A 127 1.68 15.48 1.80
N ASP A 128 1.34 16.69 2.26
CA ASP A 128 0.51 17.64 1.49
C ASP A 128 1.27 18.32 0.35
N ASP A 129 2.59 18.45 0.47
CA ASP A 129 3.50 19.13 -0.45
C ASP A 129 4.69 18.29 -0.91
#